data_7c66fabc86657f0bd4e0fa397e7acc04
#
_entry.id   7c66fabc86657f0bd4e0fa397e7acc04
#
_cell.length_a   1.000
_cell.length_b   1.000
_cell.length_c   1.000
_cell.angle_alpha   90.00
_cell.angle_beta   90.00
_cell.angle_gamma   90.00
#
_symmetry.space_group_name_H-M   'P 1'
#
loop_
_entity.id
_entity.type
_entity.pdbx_description
1 polymer ?
#
loop_
_entity_poly.entity_id
_entity_poly.type
_entity_poly.pdbx_seq_one_letter_code
_entity_poly.pdbx_strand_id
1 'polypeptide(L)'
;MIYITGDTHNATDMSNLSSKNMKLCCMEQKVDFHDITTAIVLGDFGLPWYECPVDEKGIHPVDHTDRYLLKWYKEKPFTILAVQGNHDNYDMIEKLPEVEMFGNKVLKLSENVYYLKRGEVYLIEGKRFLALGGAMSDDKSWRTPHESWWSHEEWTEAEREVLHSKLPDIQVDYVLSHTGPSAGIALTDDFFLNEKK
;
A
#
# COMPACT_ATOMS: atom_id res chain seq x y z
N MET A 1 -10.92 -9.18 -11.53
CA MET A 1 -11.53 -8.06 -10.73
C MET A 1 -10.55 -7.61 -9.66
N ILE A 2 -10.48 -6.30 -9.42
CA ILE A 2 -9.60 -5.70 -8.41
C ILE A 2 -10.42 -5.38 -7.15
N TYR A 3 -9.95 -5.85 -6.00
CA TYR A 3 -10.47 -5.49 -4.68
C TYR A 3 -9.57 -4.40 -4.07
N ILE A 4 -10.14 -3.32 -3.55
CA ILE A 4 -9.38 -2.22 -2.94
C ILE A 4 -9.80 -2.08 -1.48
N THR A 5 -8.82 -1.97 -0.58
CA THR A 5 -9.03 -1.73 0.85
C THR A 5 -8.07 -0.66 1.35
N GLY A 6 -8.41 -0.06 2.47
CA GLY A 6 -7.48 0.78 3.23
C GLY A 6 -6.53 -0.05 4.09
N ASP A 7 -6.03 0.58 5.09
CA ASP A 7 -5.02 0.16 6.03
C ASP A 7 -5.21 -1.27 6.56
N THR A 8 -4.11 -2.00 6.68
CA THR A 8 -4.10 -3.31 7.33
C THR A 8 -3.27 -3.32 8.62
N HIS A 9 -2.42 -2.31 8.81
CA HIS A 9 -1.63 -2.11 10.02
C HIS A 9 -1.02 -3.41 10.57
N ASN A 10 -0.26 -4.13 9.75
CA ASN A 10 0.34 -5.39 10.12
C ASN A 10 -0.75 -6.42 10.50
N ALA A 11 -0.84 -6.85 11.76
CA ALA A 11 -1.84 -7.82 12.22
C ALA A 11 -3.18 -7.21 12.65
N THR A 12 -3.25 -5.89 12.86
CA THR A 12 -4.42 -5.22 13.47
C THR A 12 -5.65 -5.35 12.58
N ASP A 13 -5.52 -4.96 11.32
CA ASP A 13 -6.63 -4.94 10.36
C ASP A 13 -6.43 -5.91 9.18
N MET A 14 -5.51 -6.89 9.33
CA MET A 14 -5.30 -7.94 8.32
C MET A 14 -6.59 -8.66 7.91
N SER A 15 -7.60 -8.65 8.78
CA SER A 15 -8.89 -9.25 8.51
C SER A 15 -9.63 -8.63 7.33
N ASN A 16 -9.27 -7.40 6.89
CA ASN A 16 -9.79 -6.76 5.68
C ASN A 16 -9.53 -7.63 4.43
N LEU A 17 -8.42 -8.38 4.42
CA LEU A 17 -8.07 -9.33 3.37
C LEU A 17 -8.40 -10.78 3.73
N SER A 18 -9.20 -11.01 4.76
CA SER A 18 -9.71 -12.36 5.05
C SER A 18 -10.77 -12.78 4.01
N SER A 19 -10.75 -14.04 3.62
CA SER A 19 -11.76 -14.56 2.69
C SER A 19 -13.20 -14.37 3.19
N LYS A 20 -13.40 -14.36 4.52
CA LYS A 20 -14.71 -14.11 5.12
C LYS A 20 -15.17 -12.67 4.86
N ASN A 21 -14.36 -11.67 5.19
CA ASN A 21 -14.75 -10.27 5.05
C ASN A 21 -14.85 -9.86 3.57
N MET A 22 -13.92 -10.33 2.73
CA MET A 22 -13.98 -10.08 1.30
C MET A 22 -15.23 -10.69 0.65
N LYS A 23 -15.64 -11.92 1.04
CA LYS A 23 -16.88 -12.52 0.56
C LYS A 23 -18.11 -11.72 0.99
N LEU A 24 -18.15 -11.20 2.21
CA LEU A 24 -19.25 -10.33 2.66
C LEU A 24 -19.34 -9.06 1.79
N CYS A 25 -18.22 -8.40 1.57
CA CYS A 25 -18.15 -7.23 0.69
C CYS A 25 -18.60 -7.56 -0.75
N CYS A 26 -18.15 -8.68 -1.30
CA CYS A 26 -18.55 -9.15 -2.63
C CYS A 26 -20.07 -9.42 -2.72
N MET A 27 -20.65 -10.02 -1.67
CA MET A 27 -22.10 -10.25 -1.61
C MET A 27 -22.89 -8.93 -1.65
N GLU A 28 -22.45 -7.92 -0.89
CA GLU A 28 -23.07 -6.59 -0.90
C GLU A 28 -23.01 -5.93 -2.28
N GLN A 29 -21.88 -6.09 -2.97
CA GLN A 29 -21.65 -5.56 -4.32
C GLN A 29 -22.21 -6.45 -5.44
N LYS A 30 -22.78 -7.62 -5.10
CA LYS A 30 -23.35 -8.61 -6.06
C LYS A 30 -22.30 -9.12 -7.08
N VAL A 31 -21.07 -9.34 -6.62
CA VAL A 31 -19.95 -9.87 -7.42
C VAL A 31 -19.44 -11.18 -6.82
N ASP A 32 -18.75 -12.00 -7.62
CA ASP A 32 -18.17 -13.26 -7.13
C ASP A 32 -16.79 -12.99 -6.53
N PHE A 33 -16.56 -13.47 -5.31
CA PHE A 33 -15.25 -13.45 -4.67
C PHE A 33 -14.16 -14.15 -5.51
N HIS A 34 -14.51 -15.20 -6.24
CA HIS A 34 -13.57 -15.94 -7.07
C HIS A 34 -13.08 -15.17 -8.31
N ASP A 35 -13.75 -14.08 -8.68
CA ASP A 35 -13.30 -13.19 -9.74
C ASP A 35 -12.18 -12.22 -9.28
N ILE A 36 -11.87 -12.17 -7.98
CA ILE A 36 -10.78 -11.34 -7.47
C ILE A 36 -9.45 -11.96 -7.84
N THR A 37 -8.67 -11.28 -8.65
CA THR A 37 -7.31 -11.65 -9.07
C THR A 37 -6.26 -10.78 -8.42
N THR A 38 -6.64 -9.59 -7.97
CA THR A 38 -5.74 -8.59 -7.37
C THR A 38 -6.44 -7.89 -6.21
N ALA A 39 -5.74 -7.76 -5.09
CA ALA A 39 -6.14 -6.89 -3.98
C ALA A 39 -5.14 -5.73 -3.87
N ILE A 40 -5.62 -4.50 -3.67
CA ILE A 40 -4.78 -3.31 -3.49
C ILE A 40 -5.03 -2.74 -2.10
N VAL A 41 -3.96 -2.54 -1.33
CA VAL A 41 -3.97 -1.89 -0.02
C VAL A 41 -3.46 -0.46 -0.16
N LEU A 42 -4.28 0.49 0.26
CA LEU A 42 -4.02 1.92 0.11
C LEU A 42 -3.18 2.50 1.27
N GLY A 43 -2.00 1.91 1.50
CA GLY A 43 -1.06 2.34 2.52
C GLY A 43 -1.23 1.64 3.87
N ASP A 44 -0.27 1.87 4.76
CA ASP A 44 -0.22 1.29 6.09
C ASP A 44 -0.37 -0.24 6.07
N PHE A 45 0.33 -0.88 5.12
CA PHE A 45 0.34 -2.34 5.00
C PHE A 45 1.08 -2.96 6.19
N GLY A 46 2.15 -2.29 6.65
CA GLY A 46 2.88 -2.64 7.86
C GLY A 46 3.83 -3.83 7.72
N LEU A 47 4.23 -4.20 6.50
CA LEU A 47 5.19 -5.26 6.21
C LEU A 47 6.15 -4.88 5.08
N PRO A 48 7.47 -5.21 5.19
CA PRO A 48 8.15 -5.77 6.36
C PRO A 48 8.32 -4.70 7.44
N TRP A 49 8.30 -5.09 8.71
CA TRP A 49 8.44 -4.15 9.82
C TRP A 49 9.81 -4.21 10.49
N TYR A 50 10.37 -5.41 10.71
CA TYR A 50 11.59 -5.61 11.48
C TYR A 50 12.82 -5.73 10.60
N GLU A 51 13.93 -5.11 11.03
CA GLU A 51 15.24 -5.29 10.42
C GLU A 51 15.76 -6.69 10.69
N CYS A 52 15.87 -7.50 9.63
CA CYS A 52 16.37 -8.85 9.73
C CYS A 52 17.75 -8.95 9.09
N PRO A 53 18.80 -9.36 9.83
CA PRO A 53 20.07 -9.66 9.19
C PRO A 53 19.88 -10.80 8.20
N VAL A 54 20.53 -10.70 7.04
CA VAL A 54 20.55 -11.76 6.04
C VAL A 54 21.30 -12.95 6.64
N ASP A 55 20.69 -14.13 6.65
CA ASP A 55 21.39 -15.34 7.06
C ASP A 55 22.47 -15.76 6.04
N GLU A 56 23.29 -16.77 6.39
CA GLU A 56 24.36 -17.27 5.52
C GLU A 56 23.88 -17.78 4.14
N LYS A 57 22.57 -18.00 3.99
CA LYS A 57 21.94 -18.44 2.74
C LYS A 57 21.31 -17.29 1.94
N GLY A 58 21.50 -16.04 2.40
CA GLY A 58 20.88 -14.87 1.78
C GLY A 58 19.37 -14.76 2.03
N ILE A 59 18.85 -15.54 2.97
CA ILE A 59 17.44 -15.46 3.38
C ILE A 59 17.34 -14.42 4.48
N HIS A 60 16.48 -13.42 4.28
CA HIS A 60 16.14 -12.49 5.34
C HIS A 60 15.29 -13.22 6.39
N PRO A 61 15.78 -13.48 7.61
CA PRO A 61 14.94 -13.97 8.67
C PRO A 61 13.98 -12.83 9.06
N VAL A 62 12.72 -12.97 8.72
CA VAL A 62 11.69 -12.08 9.21
C VAL A 62 11.34 -12.43 10.65
N ASP A 63 11.02 -11.45 11.45
CA ASP A 63 10.48 -11.61 12.80
C ASP A 63 9.29 -12.56 12.81
N HIS A 64 8.89 -13.06 13.98
CA HIS A 64 7.80 -14.01 14.10
C HIS A 64 6.48 -13.45 13.55
N THR A 65 6.21 -12.17 13.78
CA THR A 65 4.99 -11.51 13.32
C THR A 65 5.00 -11.36 11.81
N ASP A 66 6.06 -10.85 11.24
CA ASP A 66 6.23 -10.71 9.79
C ASP A 66 6.14 -12.07 9.09
N ARG A 67 6.81 -13.09 9.65
CA ARG A 67 6.78 -14.44 9.11
C ARG A 67 5.37 -15.04 9.11
N TYR A 68 4.63 -14.85 10.20
CA TYR A 68 3.25 -15.32 10.31
C TYR A 68 2.37 -14.65 9.26
N LEU A 69 2.45 -13.34 9.14
CA LEU A 69 1.63 -12.56 8.21
C LEU A 69 1.98 -12.85 6.75
N LEU A 70 3.28 -12.95 6.42
CA LEU A 70 3.70 -13.33 5.06
C LEU A 70 3.19 -14.72 4.68
N LYS A 71 3.22 -15.69 5.61
CA LYS A 71 2.64 -17.00 5.39
C LYS A 71 1.13 -16.90 5.15
N TRP A 72 0.43 -16.11 5.95
CA TRP A 72 -1.01 -15.91 5.83
C TRP A 72 -1.39 -15.23 4.50
N TYR A 73 -0.61 -14.23 4.05
CA TYR A 73 -0.81 -13.58 2.76
C TYR A 73 -0.48 -14.51 1.59
N LYS A 74 0.56 -15.34 1.71
CA LYS A 74 0.93 -16.32 0.67
C LYS A 74 -0.19 -17.31 0.35
N GLU A 75 -1.06 -17.61 1.30
CA GLU A 75 -2.22 -18.50 1.13
C GLU A 75 -3.38 -17.84 0.36
N LYS A 76 -3.30 -16.55 0.03
CA LYS A 76 -4.36 -15.88 -0.73
C LYS A 76 -4.32 -16.26 -2.20
N PRO A 77 -5.50 -16.47 -2.83
CA PRO A 77 -5.57 -16.86 -4.25
C PRO A 77 -5.41 -15.69 -5.23
N PHE A 78 -4.98 -14.53 -4.75
CA PHE A 78 -4.83 -13.31 -5.54
C PHE A 78 -3.49 -12.61 -5.22
N THR A 79 -3.05 -11.77 -6.16
CA THR A 79 -1.90 -10.88 -5.95
C THR A 79 -2.29 -9.73 -5.02
N ILE A 80 -1.41 -9.39 -4.08
CA ILE A 80 -1.57 -8.26 -3.18
C ILE A 80 -0.59 -7.17 -3.59
N LEU A 81 -1.11 -5.98 -3.84
CA LEU A 81 -0.35 -4.79 -4.15
C LEU A 81 -0.57 -3.78 -3.03
N ALA A 82 0.48 -3.11 -2.59
CA ALA A 82 0.39 -2.05 -1.60
C ALA A 82 1.02 -0.76 -2.14
N VAL A 83 0.45 0.39 -1.83
CA VAL A 83 1.17 1.66 -1.82
C VAL A 83 1.67 1.93 -0.40
N GLN A 84 2.68 2.78 -0.23
CA GLN A 84 3.16 3.13 1.10
C GLN A 84 2.18 4.10 1.78
N GLY A 85 2.02 3.93 3.09
CA GLY A 85 1.39 4.89 3.99
C GLY A 85 2.41 5.56 4.91
N ASN A 86 1.96 6.21 5.98
CA ASN A 86 2.85 6.83 6.97
C ASN A 86 3.25 5.88 8.10
N HIS A 87 2.60 4.71 8.22
CA HIS A 87 2.94 3.64 9.15
C HIS A 87 3.60 2.45 8.45
N ASP A 88 4.41 2.70 7.43
CA ASP A 88 5.19 1.67 6.74
C ASP A 88 6.69 1.87 7.01
N ASN A 89 7.45 0.77 7.16
CA ASN A 89 8.88 0.83 7.38
C ASN A 89 9.62 1.04 6.04
N TYR A 90 9.88 2.30 5.70
CA TYR A 90 10.53 2.68 4.45
C TYR A 90 11.93 2.11 4.31
N ASP A 91 12.71 2.05 5.41
CA ASP A 91 14.06 1.48 5.39
C ASP A 91 14.08 0.01 4.99
N MET A 92 13.01 -0.71 5.29
CA MET A 92 12.86 -2.12 4.91
C MET A 92 12.28 -2.27 3.51
N ILE A 93 11.28 -1.47 3.16
CA ILE A 93 10.63 -1.53 1.85
C ILE A 93 11.62 -1.19 0.74
N GLU A 94 12.46 -0.17 0.93
CA GLU A 94 13.45 0.25 -0.06
C GLU A 94 14.56 -0.79 -0.32
N LYS A 95 14.79 -1.72 0.61
CA LYS A 95 15.72 -2.85 0.44
C LYS A 95 15.13 -4.03 -0.34
N LEU A 96 13.84 -4.03 -0.62
CA LEU A 96 13.18 -5.10 -1.35
C LEU A 96 13.68 -5.19 -2.80
N PRO A 97 13.80 -6.40 -3.36
CA PRO A 97 14.23 -6.56 -4.74
C PRO A 97 13.20 -6.00 -5.72
N GLU A 98 13.68 -5.28 -6.73
CA GLU A 98 12.86 -4.82 -7.85
C GLU A 98 12.61 -5.96 -8.83
N VAL A 99 11.36 -6.07 -9.29
CA VAL A 99 10.96 -6.98 -10.37
C VAL A 99 10.03 -6.27 -11.34
N GLU A 100 10.04 -6.68 -12.61
CA GLU A 100 9.13 -6.15 -13.63
C GLU A 100 7.75 -6.80 -13.48
N MET A 101 6.70 -5.98 -13.30
CA MET A 101 5.32 -6.40 -13.24
C MET A 101 4.37 -5.26 -13.60
N PHE A 102 3.25 -5.57 -14.22
CA PHE A 102 2.24 -4.57 -14.61
C PHE A 102 2.75 -3.42 -15.48
N GLY A 103 3.78 -3.68 -16.30
CA GLY A 103 4.38 -2.71 -17.21
C GLY A 103 5.36 -1.74 -16.56
N ASN A 104 5.73 -1.94 -15.30
CA ASN A 104 6.72 -1.15 -14.59
C ASN A 104 7.41 -1.99 -13.50
N LYS A 105 8.34 -1.39 -12.76
CA LYS A 105 9.04 -2.02 -11.64
C LYS A 105 8.22 -1.92 -10.36
N VAL A 106 8.12 -3.03 -9.65
CA VAL A 106 7.55 -3.14 -8.31
C VAL A 106 8.58 -3.69 -7.33
N LEU A 107 8.39 -3.47 -6.03
CA LEU A 107 9.24 -4.03 -4.98
C LEU A 107 8.60 -5.33 -4.48
N LYS A 108 9.34 -6.43 -4.59
CA LYS A 108 8.83 -7.76 -4.26
C LYS A 108 9.04 -8.09 -2.79
N LEU A 109 7.96 -8.22 -2.03
CA LEU A 109 8.02 -8.66 -0.64
C LEU A 109 7.93 -10.20 -0.52
N SER A 110 7.04 -10.82 -1.29
CA SER A 110 6.88 -12.28 -1.32
C SER A 110 6.44 -12.75 -2.70
N GLU A 111 6.00 -14.02 -2.83
CA GLU A 111 5.58 -14.59 -4.12
C GLU A 111 4.34 -13.89 -4.70
N ASN A 112 3.47 -13.37 -3.86
CA ASN A 112 2.21 -12.73 -4.26
C ASN A 112 1.97 -11.36 -3.61
N VAL A 113 2.97 -10.76 -2.94
CA VAL A 113 2.87 -9.44 -2.29
C VAL A 113 3.95 -8.51 -2.84
N TYR A 114 3.52 -7.34 -3.30
CA TYR A 114 4.40 -6.35 -3.93
C TYR A 114 4.02 -4.93 -3.53
N TYR A 115 5.02 -4.07 -3.43
CA TYR A 115 4.81 -2.62 -3.31
C TYR A 115 4.89 -1.95 -4.67
N LEU A 116 3.92 -1.10 -4.94
CA LEU A 116 3.93 -0.19 -6.09
C LEU A 116 4.86 1.00 -5.76
N LYS A 117 5.75 1.32 -6.68
CA LYS A 117 6.67 2.46 -6.49
C LYS A 117 5.93 3.77 -6.66
N ARG A 118 6.20 4.70 -5.78
CA ARG A 118 5.60 6.04 -5.76
C ARG A 118 5.94 6.83 -7.03
N GLY A 119 4.94 7.47 -7.63
CA GLY A 119 5.08 8.24 -8.86
C GLY A 119 5.07 7.42 -10.15
N GLU A 120 4.83 6.10 -10.08
CA GLU A 120 4.82 5.22 -11.24
C GLU A 120 3.39 4.78 -11.63
N VAL A 121 3.22 4.47 -12.93
CA VAL A 121 1.94 4.03 -13.51
C VAL A 121 2.01 2.54 -13.81
N TYR A 122 0.96 1.82 -13.44
CA TYR A 122 0.83 0.37 -13.59
C TYR A 122 -0.39 0.00 -14.40
N LEU A 123 -0.25 -0.96 -15.30
CA LEU A 123 -1.36 -1.52 -16.07
C LEU A 123 -1.88 -2.80 -15.37
N ILE A 124 -2.95 -2.68 -14.61
CA ILE A 124 -3.53 -3.78 -13.85
C ILE A 124 -4.93 -4.07 -14.40
N GLU A 125 -5.16 -5.29 -14.88
CA GLU A 125 -6.43 -5.70 -15.50
C GLU A 125 -6.96 -4.74 -16.57
N GLY A 126 -6.04 -4.21 -17.39
CA GLY A 126 -6.38 -3.29 -18.48
C GLY A 126 -6.71 -1.86 -18.06
N LYS A 127 -6.51 -1.51 -16.78
CA LYS A 127 -6.66 -0.17 -16.23
C LYS A 127 -5.31 0.40 -15.81
N ARG A 128 -5.13 1.70 -15.97
CA ARG A 128 -3.92 2.42 -15.58
C ARG A 128 -4.09 3.04 -14.21
N PHE A 129 -3.20 2.66 -13.29
CA PHE A 129 -3.18 3.13 -11.91
C PHE A 129 -1.90 3.92 -11.65
N LEU A 130 -2.03 5.17 -11.23
CA LEU A 130 -0.92 5.97 -10.72
C LEU A 130 -0.80 5.74 -9.21
N ALA A 131 0.36 5.28 -8.74
CA ALA A 131 0.64 5.06 -7.33
C ALA A 131 1.23 6.35 -6.70
N LEU A 132 0.53 6.91 -5.71
CA LEU A 132 0.93 8.12 -4.97
C LEU A 132 1.04 7.83 -3.46
N GLY A 133 1.70 6.75 -3.08
CA GLY A 133 1.88 6.43 -1.67
C GLY A 133 2.60 7.52 -0.87
N GLY A 134 2.56 7.36 0.45
CA GLY A 134 3.09 8.32 1.41
C GLY A 134 2.01 9.26 1.97
N ALA A 135 2.24 9.71 3.20
CA ALA A 135 1.43 10.70 3.87
C ALA A 135 2.25 11.34 5.00
N MET A 136 1.87 12.51 5.43
CA MET A 136 2.48 13.17 6.58
C MET A 136 1.86 12.62 7.88
N SER A 137 2.70 12.21 8.83
CA SER A 137 2.27 11.80 10.17
C SER A 137 2.04 13.01 11.08
N ASP A 138 0.84 13.13 11.61
CA ASP A 138 0.51 14.18 12.59
C ASP A 138 1.20 13.93 13.94
N ASP A 139 1.48 12.68 14.25
CA ASP A 139 2.06 12.22 15.51
C ASP A 139 3.58 12.01 15.46
N LYS A 140 4.26 12.47 14.41
CA LYS A 140 5.72 12.30 14.23
C LYS A 140 6.57 12.80 15.41
N SER A 141 6.08 13.77 16.19
CA SER A 141 6.75 14.26 17.40
C SER A 141 6.81 13.22 18.53
N TRP A 142 5.99 12.19 18.48
CA TRP A 142 5.91 11.10 19.46
C TRP A 142 6.62 9.83 18.99
N ARG A 143 7.12 9.83 17.76
CA ARG A 143 7.76 8.68 17.13
C ARG A 143 9.28 8.83 17.10
N THR A 144 9.96 7.69 17.00
CA THR A 144 11.42 7.62 16.89
C THR A 144 11.81 7.45 15.43
N PRO A 145 12.69 8.33 14.89
CA PRO A 145 13.21 8.18 13.52
C PRO A 145 13.87 6.82 13.32
N HIS A 146 13.59 6.19 12.16
CA HIS A 146 14.07 4.85 11.76
C HIS A 146 13.60 3.67 12.62
N GLU A 147 12.68 3.89 13.56
CA GLU A 147 12.05 2.83 14.37
C GLU A 147 10.53 2.82 14.19
N SER A 148 9.91 4.00 14.20
CA SER A 148 8.47 4.15 14.08
C SER A 148 8.05 5.32 13.20
N TRP A 149 9.01 6.08 12.70
CA TRP A 149 8.80 7.17 11.75
C TRP A 149 9.96 7.29 10.77
N TRP A 150 9.64 7.59 9.51
CA TRP A 150 10.58 7.76 8.40
C TRP A 150 10.27 9.03 7.64
N SER A 151 11.28 9.88 7.41
CA SER A 151 11.12 11.11 6.63
C SER A 151 10.65 10.86 5.19
N HIS A 152 10.89 9.66 4.66
CA HIS A 152 10.46 9.22 3.33
C HIS A 152 8.94 9.02 3.20
N GLU A 153 8.18 9.07 4.31
CA GLU A 153 6.71 9.07 4.25
C GLU A 153 6.18 10.29 3.50
N GLU A 154 6.90 11.42 3.58
CA GLU A 154 6.55 12.64 2.87
C GLU A 154 7.24 12.71 1.50
N TRP A 155 6.53 13.26 0.51
CA TRP A 155 7.12 13.55 -0.79
C TRP A 155 8.13 14.68 -0.69
N THR A 156 9.33 14.46 -1.21
CA THR A 156 10.32 15.52 -1.41
C THR A 156 9.89 16.44 -2.55
N GLU A 157 10.42 17.68 -2.57
CA GLU A 157 10.16 18.59 -3.68
C GLU A 157 10.68 18.02 -5.01
N ALA A 158 11.84 17.38 -5.00
CA ALA A 158 12.40 16.77 -6.20
C ALA A 158 11.49 15.66 -6.77
N GLU A 159 10.89 14.81 -5.93
CA GLU A 159 9.93 13.80 -6.38
C GLU A 159 8.67 14.44 -6.96
N ARG A 160 8.17 15.52 -6.36
CA ARG A 160 7.03 16.28 -6.86
C ARG A 160 7.33 16.87 -8.24
N GLU A 161 8.49 17.51 -8.41
CA GLU A 161 8.92 18.07 -9.70
C GLU A 161 9.02 17.00 -10.78
N VAL A 162 9.59 15.83 -10.46
CA VAL A 162 9.66 14.68 -11.38
C VAL A 162 8.26 14.22 -11.78
N LEU A 163 7.35 14.07 -10.81
CA LEU A 163 5.98 13.68 -11.11
C LEU A 163 5.28 14.73 -11.96
N HIS A 164 5.38 16.03 -11.59
CA HIS A 164 4.79 17.12 -12.36
C HIS A 164 5.26 17.16 -13.81
N SER A 165 6.54 16.87 -14.07
CA SER A 165 7.07 16.81 -15.43
C SER A 165 6.48 15.68 -16.27
N LYS A 166 6.09 14.58 -15.62
CA LYS A 166 5.48 13.40 -16.28
C LYS A 166 3.96 13.55 -16.49
N LEU A 167 3.26 14.30 -15.62
CA LEU A 167 1.79 14.37 -15.60
C LEU A 167 1.14 14.71 -16.94
N PRO A 168 1.67 15.65 -17.78
CA PRO A 168 1.03 15.98 -19.06
C PRO A 168 0.92 14.80 -20.02
N ASP A 169 1.83 13.82 -19.92
CA ASP A 169 1.90 12.65 -20.79
C ASP A 169 1.29 11.39 -20.16
N ILE A 170 0.89 11.48 -18.89
CA ILE A 170 0.31 10.35 -18.15
C ILE A 170 -1.20 10.33 -18.35
N GLN A 171 -1.70 9.22 -18.91
CA GLN A 171 -3.11 8.89 -18.90
C GLN A 171 -3.36 7.83 -17.86
N VAL A 172 -4.24 8.10 -16.88
CA VAL A 172 -4.60 7.16 -15.81
C VAL A 172 -6.11 7.02 -15.69
N ASP A 173 -6.55 5.84 -15.34
CA ASP A 173 -7.96 5.57 -15.01
C ASP A 173 -8.19 5.83 -13.51
N TYR A 174 -7.19 5.56 -12.66
CA TYR A 174 -7.28 5.67 -11.21
C TYR A 174 -5.99 6.19 -10.59
N VAL A 175 -6.12 6.87 -9.45
CA VAL A 175 -5.00 7.27 -8.60
C VAL A 175 -5.12 6.51 -7.27
N LEU A 176 -4.03 5.85 -6.86
CA LEU A 176 -3.92 5.15 -5.60
C LEU A 176 -3.13 6.01 -4.61
N SER A 177 -3.76 6.47 -3.57
CA SER A 177 -3.11 7.26 -2.52
C SER A 177 -3.56 6.78 -1.14
N HIS A 178 -2.70 6.97 -0.14
CA HIS A 178 -3.03 6.67 1.25
C HIS A 178 -3.93 7.76 1.84
N THR A 179 -3.55 9.02 1.67
CA THR A 179 -4.37 10.18 2.05
C THR A 179 -5.09 10.77 0.84
N GLY A 180 -6.29 11.25 1.05
CA GLY A 180 -7.04 11.98 0.03
C GLY A 180 -6.42 13.35 -0.28
N PRO A 181 -6.75 13.96 -1.42
CA PRO A 181 -6.32 15.33 -1.72
C PRO A 181 -6.92 16.30 -0.70
N SER A 182 -6.15 17.33 -0.30
CA SER A 182 -6.55 18.32 0.73
C SER A 182 -7.93 18.94 0.46
N ALA A 183 -8.26 19.21 -0.81
CA ALA A 183 -9.58 19.71 -1.19
C ALA A 183 -10.71 18.69 -0.93
N GLY A 184 -10.44 17.40 -1.11
CA GLY A 184 -11.41 16.33 -0.81
C GLY A 184 -11.61 16.15 0.69
N ILE A 185 -10.52 16.23 1.47
CA ILE A 185 -10.56 16.15 2.94
C ILE A 185 -11.40 17.32 3.50
N ALA A 186 -11.17 18.54 3.04
CA ALA A 186 -11.94 19.70 3.47
C ALA A 186 -13.45 19.54 3.21
N LEU A 187 -13.84 18.92 2.08
CA LEU A 187 -15.26 18.66 1.77
C LEU A 187 -15.87 17.61 2.71
N THR A 188 -15.11 16.60 3.12
CA THR A 188 -15.60 15.59 4.08
C THR A 188 -15.71 16.14 5.49
N ASP A 189 -14.78 16.99 5.92
CA ASP A 189 -14.85 17.66 7.22
C ASP A 189 -16.09 18.56 7.30
N ASP A 190 -16.39 19.32 6.26
CA ASP A 190 -17.59 20.14 6.19
C ASP A 190 -18.87 19.30 6.25
N PHE A 191 -18.90 18.12 5.64
CA PHE A 191 -20.02 17.20 5.69
C PHE A 191 -20.27 16.70 7.12
N PHE A 192 -19.23 16.19 7.79
CA PHE A 192 -19.34 15.68 9.17
C PHE A 192 -19.65 16.75 10.21
N LEU A 193 -19.19 17.98 10.00
CA LEU A 193 -19.50 19.11 10.90
C LEU A 193 -20.96 19.57 10.78
N ASN A 194 -21.57 19.40 9.61
CA ASN A 194 -22.96 19.78 9.37
C ASN A 194 -23.98 18.74 9.85
N GLU A 195 -23.60 17.47 9.98
CA GLU A 195 -24.47 16.43 10.56
C GLU A 195 -24.61 16.51 12.09
N LYS A 196 -23.74 17.29 12.78
CA LYS A 196 -23.78 17.48 14.24
C LYS A 196 -24.56 18.70 14.70
N LYS A 197 -25.26 19.38 13.79
CA LYS A 197 -26.21 20.47 14.10
C LYS A 197 -27.65 19.99 13.91
#